data_329508e95fbf20f94a0a2446991cc964
#
_entry.id   329508e95fbf20f94a0a2446991cc964
#
_cell.length_a   1.000
_cell.length_b   1.000
_cell.length_c   1.000
_cell.angle_alpha   90.00
_cell.angle_beta   90.00
_cell.angle_gamma   90.00
#
_symmetry.space_group_name_H-M   'P 1'
#
loop_
_entity.id
_entity.type
_entity.pdbx_description
1 polymer ?
#
loop_
_entity_poly.entity_id
_entity_poly.type
_entity_poly.pdbx_seq_one_letter_code
_entity_poly.pdbx_strand_id
1 'polypeptide(L)'
;TVLEAPASGAAPLQALLQEALGQAPSFERLAAWWTRYLDVTLMPLLRLFACHGVSLEAHLQNAMVAFRAGWPVRGYVRDMEGASISRTRCARPELLAQQSPALYDDEAAWKRFRYYVLVNHIGHVIASIARTGACDEAALWRVTAQVWARDAEPAVAALLDDVRRRPTLPAKANMLSCFGGHGEAPAWVEIPNPLADEEHRA
;
A
#
# COMPACT_ATOMS: atom_id res chain seq x y z
N THR A 1 3.94 15.96 5.83
CA THR A 1 4.26 14.79 5.00
C THR A 1 4.63 15.20 3.58
N VAL A 2 5.25 14.29 2.80
CA VAL A 2 5.64 14.54 1.39
C VAL A 2 4.43 14.77 0.48
N LEU A 3 3.24 14.34 0.89
CA LEU A 3 2.00 14.42 0.11
C LEU A 3 1.21 15.72 0.35
N GLU A 4 1.50 16.44 1.42
CA GLU A 4 0.78 17.66 1.79
C GLU A 4 1.48 18.89 1.28
N ALA A 5 0.72 19.82 0.72
CA ALA A 5 1.26 21.14 0.40
C ALA A 5 1.50 21.93 1.69
N PRO A 6 2.69 22.52 1.87
CA PRO A 6 2.90 23.48 2.95
C PRO A 6 2.02 24.73 2.72
N ALA A 7 1.82 25.55 3.76
CA ALA A 7 1.01 26.76 3.67
C ALA A 7 1.45 27.73 2.54
N SER A 8 2.70 27.62 2.11
CA SER A 8 3.27 28.41 1.00
C SER A 8 4.04 27.49 0.05
N GLY A 9 3.41 26.99 -1.02
CA GLY A 9 4.10 26.27 -2.06
C GLY A 9 3.48 24.92 -2.48
N ALA A 10 4.15 24.24 -3.41
CA ALA A 10 3.75 22.94 -3.91
C ALA A 10 4.10 21.81 -2.93
N ALA A 11 3.33 20.73 -2.94
CA ALA A 11 3.67 19.54 -2.16
C ALA A 11 5.05 19.00 -2.57
N PRO A 12 5.88 18.52 -1.63
CA PRO A 12 7.19 17.94 -1.97
C PRO A 12 7.12 16.81 -3.01
N LEU A 13 6.05 16.02 -3.04
CA LEU A 13 5.82 15.02 -4.09
C LEU A 13 5.76 15.66 -5.47
N GLN A 14 5.11 16.82 -5.62
CA GLN A 14 5.03 17.54 -6.89
C GLN A 14 6.41 17.98 -7.36
N ALA A 15 7.23 18.48 -6.44
CA ALA A 15 8.62 18.86 -6.76
C ALA A 15 9.46 17.66 -7.22
N LEU A 16 9.33 16.52 -6.54
CA LEU A 16 9.99 15.27 -6.94
C LEU A 16 9.55 14.80 -8.34
N LEU A 17 8.26 14.86 -8.64
CA LEU A 17 7.73 14.51 -9.95
C LEU A 17 8.24 15.47 -11.04
N GLN A 18 8.28 16.77 -10.75
CA GLN A 18 8.84 17.77 -11.68
C GLN A 18 10.34 17.57 -11.94
N GLU A 19 11.11 17.24 -10.90
CA GLU A 19 12.53 16.93 -11.04
C GLU A 19 12.75 15.69 -11.92
N ALA A 20 11.98 14.62 -11.70
CA ALA A 20 12.14 13.36 -12.43
C ALA A 20 11.60 13.42 -13.87
N LEU A 21 10.46 14.10 -14.08
CA LEU A 21 9.62 13.95 -15.26
C LEU A 21 9.51 15.24 -16.08
N GLY A 22 9.83 16.41 -15.51
CA GLY A 22 9.60 17.71 -16.10
C GLY A 22 8.21 18.29 -15.78
N GLN A 23 7.91 19.46 -16.35
CA GLN A 23 6.70 20.24 -16.01
C GLN A 23 5.38 19.61 -16.50
N ALA A 24 5.39 18.93 -17.64
CA ALA A 24 4.21 18.32 -18.24
C ALA A 24 4.58 16.92 -18.77
N PRO A 25 4.71 15.92 -17.88
CA PRO A 25 5.09 14.58 -18.30
C PRO A 25 3.98 13.89 -19.09
N SER A 26 4.38 13.07 -20.08
CA SER A 26 3.43 12.11 -20.67
C SER A 26 3.02 11.08 -19.64
N PHE A 27 1.82 10.48 -19.81
CA PHE A 27 1.37 9.39 -18.95
C PHE A 27 2.35 8.22 -18.93
N GLU A 28 3.00 7.90 -20.05
CA GLU A 28 4.01 6.84 -20.13
C GLU A 28 5.19 7.08 -19.16
N ARG A 29 5.71 8.31 -19.11
CA ARG A 29 6.79 8.67 -18.17
C ARG A 29 6.33 8.60 -16.72
N LEU A 30 5.11 9.07 -16.44
CA LEU A 30 4.51 8.96 -15.11
C LEU A 30 4.31 7.51 -14.72
N ALA A 31 3.80 6.66 -15.62
CA ALA A 31 3.63 5.23 -15.39
C ALA A 31 4.96 4.51 -15.12
N ALA A 32 6.03 4.91 -15.82
CA ALA A 32 7.37 4.39 -15.55
C ALA A 32 7.88 4.79 -14.14
N TRP A 33 7.67 6.05 -13.74
CA TRP A 33 7.99 6.51 -12.40
C TRP A 33 7.17 5.75 -11.34
N TRP A 34 5.87 5.58 -11.56
CA TRP A 34 4.98 4.86 -10.68
C TRP A 34 5.38 3.38 -10.56
N THR A 35 5.71 2.73 -11.69
CA THR A 35 6.25 1.37 -11.70
C THR A 35 7.48 1.27 -10.80
N ARG A 36 8.43 2.20 -10.94
CA ARG A 36 9.63 2.21 -10.11
C ARG A 36 9.32 2.42 -8.62
N TYR A 37 8.31 3.25 -8.31
CA TYR A 37 7.85 3.44 -6.94
C TYR A 37 7.31 2.14 -6.35
N LEU A 38 6.47 1.42 -7.10
CA LEU A 38 5.90 0.13 -6.68
C LEU A 38 6.99 -0.95 -6.52
N ASP A 39 7.98 -0.99 -7.39
CA ASP A 39 9.10 -1.94 -7.32
C ASP A 39 9.90 -1.81 -6.02
N VAL A 40 10.02 -0.61 -5.46
CA VAL A 40 10.77 -0.37 -4.22
C VAL A 40 9.89 -0.31 -2.97
N THR A 41 8.56 -0.29 -3.11
CA THR A 41 7.62 -0.21 -1.98
C THR A 41 6.69 -1.41 -1.93
N LEU A 42 5.72 -1.51 -2.85
CA LEU A 42 4.67 -2.53 -2.82
C LEU A 42 5.22 -3.96 -3.02
N MET A 43 6.04 -4.16 -4.05
CA MET A 43 6.47 -5.51 -4.44
C MET A 43 7.29 -6.22 -3.36
N PRO A 44 8.25 -5.58 -2.66
CA PRO A 44 8.94 -6.22 -1.54
C PRO A 44 8.02 -6.59 -0.38
N LEU A 45 7.00 -5.77 -0.08
CA LEU A 45 6.03 -6.03 0.98
C LEU A 45 5.10 -7.20 0.62
N LEU A 46 4.66 -7.29 -0.63
CA LEU A 46 3.86 -8.41 -1.13
C LEU A 46 4.63 -9.73 -1.02
N ARG A 47 5.89 -9.75 -1.45
CA ARG A 47 6.75 -10.95 -1.33
C ARG A 47 7.00 -11.32 0.13
N LEU A 48 7.24 -10.33 1.00
CA LEU A 48 7.41 -10.56 2.43
C LEU A 48 6.17 -11.23 3.04
N PHE A 49 4.97 -10.76 2.69
CA PHE A 49 3.73 -11.38 3.17
C PHE A 49 3.48 -12.74 2.51
N ALA A 50 3.57 -12.82 1.19
CA ALA A 50 3.26 -14.05 0.45
C ALA A 50 4.16 -15.22 0.86
N CYS A 51 5.49 -14.99 0.97
CA CYS A 51 6.48 -16.05 1.19
C CYS A 51 6.82 -16.28 2.67
N HIS A 52 6.60 -15.28 3.53
CA HIS A 52 7.01 -15.34 4.94
C HIS A 52 5.90 -15.02 5.92
N GLY A 53 4.71 -14.65 5.44
CA GLY A 53 3.56 -14.35 6.26
C GLY A 53 3.67 -13.06 7.09
N VAL A 54 4.62 -12.18 6.78
CA VAL A 54 4.86 -10.96 7.56
C VAL A 54 4.23 -9.76 6.88
N SER A 55 3.25 -9.15 7.55
CA SER A 55 2.64 -7.87 7.17
C SER A 55 3.18 -6.77 8.05
N LEU A 56 3.85 -5.80 7.45
CA LEU A 56 4.31 -4.60 8.13
C LEU A 56 3.24 -3.50 8.09
N GLU A 57 3.20 -2.64 9.09
CA GLU A 57 2.37 -1.43 9.08
C GLU A 57 3.00 -0.34 8.19
N ALA A 58 3.19 -0.65 6.91
CA ALA A 58 3.87 0.21 5.96
C ALA A 58 2.93 1.28 5.37
N HIS A 59 2.15 1.97 6.23
CA HIS A 59 1.38 3.15 5.85
C HIS A 59 2.29 4.38 5.68
N LEU A 60 1.75 5.50 5.20
CA LEU A 60 2.52 6.71 4.86
C LEU A 60 3.45 7.24 5.97
N GLN A 61 3.07 7.08 7.23
CA GLN A 61 3.90 7.54 8.36
C GLN A 61 5.13 6.66 8.55
N ASN A 62 5.01 5.35 8.29
CA ASN A 62 6.05 4.36 8.54
C ASN A 62 6.85 4.01 7.28
N ALA A 63 6.31 4.29 6.09
CA ALA A 63 7.01 4.08 4.83
C ALA A 63 7.86 5.30 4.47
N MET A 64 9.12 5.06 4.13
CA MET A 64 10.05 6.07 3.64
C MET A 64 10.64 5.61 2.31
N VAL A 65 10.84 6.55 1.39
CA VAL A 65 11.43 6.26 0.08
C VAL A 65 12.61 7.20 -0.15
N ALA A 66 13.74 6.63 -0.51
CA ALA A 66 14.89 7.41 -0.99
C ALA A 66 14.74 7.70 -2.49
N PHE A 67 15.09 8.92 -2.87
CA PHE A 67 15.03 9.39 -4.26
C PHE A 67 16.41 9.81 -4.74
N ARG A 68 16.65 9.66 -6.05
CA ARG A 68 17.83 10.18 -6.75
C ARG A 68 17.35 10.84 -8.02
N ALA A 69 17.64 12.14 -8.18
CA ALA A 69 17.11 12.96 -9.29
C ALA A 69 15.58 12.78 -9.48
N GLY A 70 14.84 12.84 -8.37
CA GLY A 70 13.39 12.65 -8.33
C GLY A 70 12.88 11.21 -8.54
N TRP A 71 13.76 10.24 -8.89
CA TRP A 71 13.36 8.84 -9.11
C TRP A 71 13.46 7.99 -7.84
N PRO A 72 12.45 7.15 -7.53
CA PRO A 72 12.50 6.24 -6.40
C PRO A 72 13.62 5.21 -6.56
N VAL A 73 14.45 5.03 -5.53
CA VAL A 73 15.59 4.09 -5.59
C VAL A 73 15.55 3.03 -4.50
N ARG A 74 14.96 3.31 -3.34
CA ARG A 74 14.87 2.34 -2.24
C ARG A 74 13.74 2.70 -1.29
N GLY A 75 12.97 1.70 -0.88
CA GLY A 75 11.98 1.78 0.18
C GLY A 75 12.54 1.34 1.52
N TYR A 76 12.01 1.92 2.59
CA TYR A 76 12.27 1.55 3.98
C TYR A 76 10.95 1.55 4.74
N VAL A 77 10.83 0.66 5.72
CA VAL A 77 9.73 0.67 6.68
C VAL A 77 10.33 0.79 8.07
N ARG A 78 9.77 1.68 8.87
CA ARG A 78 10.10 1.84 10.29
C ARG A 78 8.95 1.35 11.15
N ASP A 79 9.17 1.30 12.47
CA ASP A 79 8.15 0.93 13.44
C ASP A 79 7.66 -0.51 13.24
N MET A 80 8.52 -1.45 13.63
CA MET A 80 8.26 -2.87 13.46
C MET A 80 7.33 -3.46 14.53
N GLU A 81 6.97 -2.68 15.56
CA GLU A 81 6.13 -3.13 16.66
C GLU A 81 4.72 -3.49 16.21
N GLY A 82 4.19 -2.79 15.19
CA GLY A 82 2.89 -3.06 14.59
C GLY A 82 2.84 -4.23 13.59
N ALA A 83 3.93 -5.01 13.44
CA ALA A 83 3.94 -6.12 12.49
C ALA A 83 2.88 -7.18 12.83
N SER A 84 2.26 -7.74 11.79
CA SER A 84 1.31 -8.85 11.91
C SER A 84 1.85 -10.06 11.15
N ILE A 85 1.86 -11.22 11.80
CA ILE A 85 2.45 -12.44 11.26
C ILE A 85 1.35 -13.49 11.11
N SER A 86 1.15 -13.97 9.89
CA SER A 86 0.23 -15.07 9.60
C SER A 86 0.76 -16.38 10.21
N ARG A 87 -0.05 -17.04 11.03
CA ARG A 87 0.30 -18.35 11.62
C ARG A 87 0.52 -19.42 10.57
N THR A 88 -0.20 -19.37 9.46
CA THR A 88 -0.16 -20.41 8.42
C THR A 88 0.92 -20.16 7.38
N ARG A 89 1.28 -18.89 7.10
CA ARG A 89 2.32 -18.52 6.12
C ARG A 89 3.71 -18.36 6.75
N CYS A 90 3.80 -18.21 8.07
CA CYS A 90 5.07 -18.00 8.73
C CYS A 90 6.00 -19.21 8.52
N ALA A 91 7.15 -18.97 7.88
CA ALA A 91 8.12 -20.02 7.58
C ALA A 91 8.83 -20.58 8.84
N ARG A 92 8.85 -19.82 9.92
CA ARG A 92 9.56 -20.14 11.17
C ARG A 92 8.71 -19.82 12.42
N PRO A 93 7.50 -20.41 12.54
CA PRO A 93 6.61 -20.10 13.65
C PRO A 93 7.20 -20.48 15.04
N GLU A 94 8.15 -21.41 15.07
CA GLU A 94 8.86 -21.83 16.28
C GLU A 94 9.74 -20.74 16.90
N LEU A 95 10.09 -19.70 16.14
CA LEU A 95 10.85 -18.55 16.64
C LEU A 95 9.99 -17.56 17.43
N LEU A 96 8.68 -17.74 17.41
CA LEU A 96 7.73 -16.86 18.06
C LEU A 96 7.09 -17.57 19.26
N ALA A 97 6.89 -16.83 20.35
CA ALA A 97 6.08 -17.35 21.45
C ALA A 97 4.66 -17.65 20.93
N GLN A 98 4.08 -18.80 21.32
CA GLN A 98 2.75 -19.22 20.85
C GLN A 98 1.65 -18.19 21.14
N GLN A 99 1.81 -17.39 22.17
CA GLN A 99 0.89 -16.31 22.56
C GLN A 99 1.39 -14.92 22.14
N SER A 100 2.33 -14.84 21.17
CA SER A 100 2.82 -13.55 20.68
C SER A 100 1.64 -12.72 20.15
N PRO A 101 1.50 -11.45 20.57
CA PRO A 101 0.47 -10.55 20.06
C PRO A 101 0.63 -10.24 18.58
N ALA A 102 1.80 -10.52 17.99
CA ALA A 102 2.06 -10.36 16.55
C ALA A 102 1.48 -11.50 15.70
N LEU A 103 1.04 -12.62 16.30
CA LEU A 103 0.50 -13.78 15.58
C LEU A 103 -1.00 -13.64 15.33
N TYR A 104 -1.37 -13.59 14.06
CA TYR A 104 -2.74 -13.49 13.58
C TYR A 104 -3.12 -14.73 12.75
N ASP A 105 -4.43 -14.96 12.57
CA ASP A 105 -4.87 -15.82 11.48
C ASP A 105 -4.54 -15.17 10.12
N ASP A 106 -4.57 -15.97 9.05
CA ASP A 106 -4.14 -15.52 7.72
C ASP A 106 -4.99 -14.35 7.20
N GLU A 107 -6.30 -14.42 7.35
CA GLU A 107 -7.20 -13.36 6.88
C GLU A 107 -7.05 -12.06 7.70
N ALA A 108 -6.85 -12.16 9.00
CA ALA A 108 -6.62 -10.97 9.82
C ALA A 108 -5.28 -10.29 9.48
N ALA A 109 -4.21 -11.06 9.27
CA ALA A 109 -2.92 -10.53 8.83
C ALA A 109 -3.03 -9.90 7.43
N TRP A 110 -3.73 -10.57 6.50
CA TRP A 110 -3.99 -10.07 5.16
C TRP A 110 -4.89 -8.84 5.14
N LYS A 111 -5.92 -8.78 5.97
CA LYS A 111 -6.77 -7.59 6.16
C LYS A 111 -5.94 -6.38 6.58
N ARG A 112 -5.02 -6.56 7.54
CA ARG A 112 -4.11 -5.49 7.99
C ARG A 112 -3.19 -5.03 6.86
N PHE A 113 -2.63 -5.97 6.07
CA PHE A 113 -1.84 -5.64 4.88
C PHE A 113 -2.64 -4.77 3.89
N ARG A 114 -3.83 -5.22 3.50
CA ARG A 114 -4.69 -4.48 2.57
C ARG A 114 -4.97 -3.06 3.06
N TYR A 115 -5.25 -2.90 4.35
CA TYR A 115 -5.47 -1.58 4.93
C TYR A 115 -4.20 -0.72 4.94
N TYR A 116 -3.12 -1.18 5.53
CA TYR A 116 -1.93 -0.35 5.70
C TYR A 116 -1.20 -0.06 4.40
N VAL A 117 -1.08 -1.08 3.54
CA VAL A 117 -0.29 -0.97 2.32
C VAL A 117 -1.15 -0.48 1.14
N LEU A 118 -2.28 -1.14 0.83
CA LEU A 118 -3.06 -0.75 -0.34
C LEU A 118 -3.83 0.56 -0.11
N VAL A 119 -4.52 0.69 1.03
CA VAL A 119 -5.36 1.87 1.30
C VAL A 119 -4.52 3.03 1.79
N ASN A 120 -3.80 2.86 2.91
CA ASN A 120 -3.13 3.96 3.61
C ASN A 120 -1.74 4.34 3.06
N HIS A 121 -1.20 3.61 2.11
CA HIS A 121 0.03 3.97 1.43
C HIS A 121 -0.24 4.18 -0.06
N ILE A 122 -0.46 3.11 -0.80
CA ILE A 122 -0.58 3.16 -2.27
C ILE A 122 -1.73 4.07 -2.70
N GLY A 123 -2.92 3.91 -2.11
CA GLY A 123 -4.09 4.72 -2.41
C GLY A 123 -3.88 6.21 -2.17
N HIS A 124 -3.24 6.57 -1.04
CA HIS A 124 -2.96 7.98 -0.75
C HIS A 124 -1.93 8.60 -1.69
N VAL A 125 -0.90 7.84 -2.11
CA VAL A 125 0.08 8.33 -3.09
C VAL A 125 -0.58 8.51 -4.45
N ILE A 126 -1.39 7.54 -4.90
CA ILE A 126 -2.18 7.64 -6.14
C ILE A 126 -3.06 8.89 -6.11
N ALA A 127 -3.87 9.08 -5.06
CA ALA A 127 -4.72 10.26 -4.92
C ALA A 127 -3.92 11.57 -4.92
N SER A 128 -2.72 11.56 -4.35
CA SER A 128 -1.84 12.74 -4.35
C SER A 128 -1.27 13.05 -5.72
N ILE A 129 -0.91 12.04 -6.51
CA ILE A 129 -0.47 12.21 -7.91
C ILE A 129 -1.64 12.71 -8.76
N ALA A 130 -2.82 12.09 -8.64
CA ALA A 130 -4.00 12.50 -9.41
C ALA A 130 -4.40 13.96 -9.16
N ARG A 131 -4.30 14.43 -7.91
CA ARG A 131 -4.54 15.85 -7.57
C ARG A 131 -3.62 16.84 -8.27
N THR A 132 -2.46 16.41 -8.79
CA THR A 132 -1.62 17.27 -9.63
C THR A 132 -2.19 17.50 -11.04
N GLY A 133 -3.24 16.77 -11.43
CA GLY A 133 -3.83 16.81 -12.76
C GLY A 133 -3.05 16.02 -13.83
N ALA A 134 -2.00 15.28 -13.44
CA ALA A 134 -1.17 14.53 -14.39
C ALA A 134 -1.84 13.28 -14.95
N CYS A 135 -2.80 12.68 -14.21
CA CYS A 135 -3.61 11.53 -14.64
C CYS A 135 -4.80 11.31 -13.70
N ASP A 136 -5.72 10.42 -14.06
CA ASP A 136 -6.74 9.92 -13.14
C ASP A 136 -6.22 8.78 -12.24
N GLU A 137 -6.89 8.56 -11.11
CA GLU A 137 -6.51 7.50 -10.16
C GLU A 137 -6.64 6.10 -10.78
N ALA A 138 -7.67 5.88 -11.60
CA ALA A 138 -7.93 4.58 -12.21
C ALA A 138 -6.78 4.15 -13.14
N ALA A 139 -6.14 5.11 -13.83
CA ALA A 139 -4.97 4.81 -14.66
C ALA A 139 -3.79 4.29 -13.83
N LEU A 140 -3.51 4.88 -12.67
CA LEU A 140 -2.44 4.42 -11.78
C LEU A 140 -2.78 3.09 -11.10
N TRP A 141 -4.04 2.84 -10.75
CA TRP A 141 -4.46 1.54 -10.25
C TRP A 141 -4.31 0.44 -11.30
N ARG A 142 -4.60 0.71 -12.58
CA ARG A 142 -4.31 -0.24 -13.68
C ARG A 142 -2.82 -0.55 -13.79
N VAL A 143 -1.95 0.46 -13.70
CA VAL A 143 -0.49 0.24 -13.67
C VAL A 143 -0.11 -0.59 -12.44
N THR A 144 -0.69 -0.33 -11.28
CA THR A 144 -0.44 -1.10 -10.05
C THR A 144 -0.78 -2.58 -10.25
N ALA A 145 -1.96 -2.89 -10.80
CA ALA A 145 -2.35 -4.27 -11.10
C ALA A 145 -1.40 -4.94 -12.12
N GLN A 146 -0.96 -4.21 -13.15
CA GLN A 146 0.00 -4.71 -14.13
C GLN A 146 1.38 -5.01 -13.53
N VAL A 147 1.88 -4.13 -12.66
CA VAL A 147 3.17 -4.35 -11.97
C VAL A 147 3.08 -5.56 -11.05
N TRP A 148 2.01 -5.70 -10.29
CA TRP A 148 1.79 -6.84 -9.41
C TRP A 148 1.72 -8.16 -10.21
N ALA A 149 0.97 -8.17 -11.32
CA ALA A 149 0.82 -9.34 -12.19
C ALA A 149 2.13 -9.80 -12.88
N ARG A 150 3.20 -8.99 -12.87
CA ARG A 150 4.52 -9.40 -13.41
C ARG A 150 5.31 -10.30 -12.47
N ASP A 151 4.92 -10.40 -11.20
CA ASP A 151 5.66 -11.21 -10.25
C ASP A 151 5.53 -12.69 -10.61
N ALA A 152 6.66 -13.37 -10.74
CA ALA A 152 6.69 -14.79 -11.10
C ALA A 152 6.39 -15.72 -9.91
N GLU A 153 6.35 -15.18 -8.68
CA GLU A 153 6.06 -15.97 -7.48
C GLU A 153 4.56 -16.31 -7.39
N PRO A 154 4.18 -17.60 -7.46
CA PRO A 154 2.76 -17.99 -7.45
C PRO A 154 2.00 -17.50 -6.21
N ALA A 155 2.67 -17.43 -5.06
CA ALA A 155 2.05 -16.94 -3.83
C ALA A 155 1.71 -15.46 -3.91
N VAL A 156 2.50 -14.65 -4.63
CA VAL A 156 2.22 -13.23 -4.88
C VAL A 156 1.08 -13.08 -5.89
N ALA A 157 1.04 -13.90 -6.94
CA ALA A 157 -0.06 -13.91 -7.91
C ALA A 157 -1.40 -14.26 -7.24
N ALA A 158 -1.42 -15.25 -6.35
CA ALA A 158 -2.62 -15.63 -5.60
C ALA A 158 -3.19 -14.50 -4.73
N LEU A 159 -2.34 -13.60 -4.21
CA LEU A 159 -2.80 -12.41 -3.47
C LEU A 159 -3.49 -11.39 -4.39
N LEU A 160 -3.01 -11.24 -5.63
CA LEU A 160 -3.65 -10.37 -6.62
C LEU A 160 -5.03 -10.91 -6.99
N ASP A 161 -5.12 -12.21 -7.25
CA ASP A 161 -6.40 -12.87 -7.56
C ASP A 161 -7.39 -12.75 -6.40
N ASP A 162 -6.91 -12.86 -5.16
CA ASP A 162 -7.77 -12.65 -3.99
C ASP A 162 -8.30 -11.20 -3.93
N VAL A 163 -7.43 -10.21 -4.12
CA VAL A 163 -7.84 -8.80 -4.10
C VAL A 163 -8.83 -8.50 -5.23
N ARG A 164 -8.62 -9.02 -6.44
CA ARG A 164 -9.51 -8.79 -7.58
C ARG A 164 -10.94 -9.29 -7.36
N ARG A 165 -11.09 -10.39 -6.63
CA ARG A 165 -12.40 -10.95 -6.28
C ARG A 165 -13.15 -10.20 -5.17
N ARG A 166 -12.49 -9.27 -4.49
CA ARG A 166 -13.10 -8.51 -3.39
C ARG A 166 -13.69 -7.21 -3.91
N PRO A 167 -15.00 -6.96 -3.75
CA PRO A 167 -15.62 -5.70 -4.15
C PRO A 167 -15.10 -4.50 -3.34
N THR A 168 -14.61 -4.77 -2.12
CA THR A 168 -14.21 -3.73 -1.16
C THR A 168 -12.84 -3.99 -0.55
N LEU A 169 -12.23 -2.93 -0.03
CA LEU A 169 -11.04 -2.97 0.81
C LEU A 169 -11.36 -2.48 2.23
N PRO A 170 -10.69 -3.02 3.25
CA PRO A 170 -10.89 -2.59 4.63
C PRO A 170 -10.29 -1.20 4.86
N ALA A 171 -10.99 -0.36 5.60
CA ALA A 171 -10.49 0.90 6.13
C ALA A 171 -10.84 1.04 7.61
N LYS A 172 -10.05 1.81 8.36
CA LYS A 172 -10.33 2.10 9.77
C LYS A 172 -11.15 3.38 9.89
N ALA A 173 -12.27 3.31 10.60
CA ALA A 173 -13.08 4.47 10.95
C ALA A 173 -12.62 5.05 12.30
N ASN A 174 -11.39 5.58 12.36
CA ASN A 174 -10.77 6.03 13.61
C ASN A 174 -11.62 7.08 14.36
N MET A 175 -12.26 8.00 13.66
CA MET A 175 -13.14 8.99 14.28
C MET A 175 -14.36 8.33 14.90
N LEU A 176 -15.01 7.38 14.22
CA LEU A 176 -16.15 6.65 14.79
C LEU A 176 -15.73 5.83 16.01
N SER A 177 -14.55 5.21 15.98
CA SER A 177 -14.02 4.48 17.13
C SER A 177 -13.78 5.40 18.33
N CYS A 178 -13.24 6.59 18.09
CA CYS A 178 -12.99 7.59 19.12
C CYS A 178 -14.29 8.10 19.74
N PHE A 179 -15.28 8.48 18.92
CA PHE A 179 -16.58 8.95 19.40
C PHE A 179 -17.44 7.85 20.02
N GLY A 180 -17.28 6.60 19.56
CA GLY A 180 -18.00 5.44 20.11
C GLY A 180 -17.42 4.86 21.40
N GLY A 181 -16.33 5.41 21.91
CA GLY A 181 -15.70 4.93 23.14
C GLY A 181 -15.14 3.50 23.05
N HIS A 182 -14.83 3.02 21.84
CA HIS A 182 -14.35 1.65 21.59
C HIS A 182 -12.87 1.42 21.95
N GLY A 183 -12.22 2.36 22.62
CA GLY A 183 -10.82 2.26 23.02
C GLY A 183 -9.87 2.11 21.82
N GLU A 184 -8.87 1.25 21.94
CA GLU A 184 -7.90 0.99 20.87
C GLU A 184 -8.40 0.01 19.80
N ALA A 185 -9.60 -0.61 19.97
CA ALA A 185 -10.17 -1.50 18.96
C ALA A 185 -10.76 -0.69 17.80
N PRO A 186 -10.13 -0.67 16.62
CA PRO A 186 -10.61 0.14 15.52
C PRO A 186 -11.93 -0.42 14.96
N ALA A 187 -12.91 0.44 14.76
CA ALA A 187 -14.06 0.12 13.91
C ALA A 187 -13.56 0.00 12.46
N TRP A 188 -13.88 -1.12 11.81
CA TRP A 188 -13.59 -1.33 10.40
C TRP A 188 -14.78 -0.95 9.56
N VAL A 189 -14.51 -0.30 8.42
CA VAL A 189 -15.47 -0.02 7.36
C VAL A 189 -14.93 -0.56 6.05
N GLU A 190 -15.82 -0.77 5.10
CA GLU A 190 -15.45 -1.21 3.76
C GLU A 190 -15.55 -0.04 2.78
N ILE A 191 -14.54 0.11 1.93
CA ILE A 191 -14.48 1.11 0.87
C ILE A 191 -14.39 0.42 -0.49
N PRO A 192 -14.85 1.04 -1.60
CA PRO A 192 -14.72 0.44 -2.93
C PRO A 192 -13.29 0.03 -3.25
N ASN A 193 -13.12 -1.13 -3.88
CA ASN A 193 -11.83 -1.65 -4.27
C ASN A 193 -11.50 -1.27 -5.72
N PRO A 194 -10.52 -0.40 -5.96
CA PRO A 194 -10.14 0.02 -7.32
C PRO A 194 -9.43 -1.08 -8.13
N LEU A 195 -8.99 -2.16 -7.47
CA LEU A 195 -8.36 -3.33 -8.10
C LEU A 195 -9.35 -4.46 -8.42
N ALA A 196 -10.61 -4.35 -7.98
CA ALA A 196 -11.62 -5.37 -8.26
C ALA A 196 -11.86 -5.52 -9.77
N ASP A 197 -12.05 -6.77 -10.22
CA ASP A 197 -12.50 -7.04 -11.57
C ASP A 197 -13.90 -6.44 -11.80
N GLU A 198 -14.24 -6.10 -13.06
CA GLU A 198 -15.49 -5.39 -13.37
C GLU A 198 -16.74 -6.14 -12.88
N GLU A 199 -16.71 -7.48 -12.94
CA GLU A 199 -17.79 -8.35 -12.45
C GLU A 199 -17.96 -8.34 -10.91
N HIS A 200 -16.96 -7.85 -10.16
CA HIS A 200 -16.94 -7.80 -8.70
C HIS A 200 -17.05 -6.36 -8.14
N ARG A 201 -17.17 -5.35 -9.01
CA ARG A 201 -17.33 -3.96 -8.57
C ARG A 201 -18.75 -3.75 -8.01
N ALA A 202 -18.80 -3.21 -6.78
CA ALA A 202 -20.05 -2.87 -6.08
C ALA A 202 -20.64 -1.56 -6.61
#